data_e63c9a6ef4ef536f8d89c1a7d0da3785
#
_entry.id   e63c9a6ef4ef536f8d89c1a7d0da3785
#
_cell.length_a   1.000
_cell.length_b   1.000
_cell.length_c   1.000
_cell.angle_alpha   90.00
_cell.angle_beta   90.00
_cell.angle_gamma   90.00
#
_symmetry.space_group_name_H-M   'P 1'
#
loop_
_entity.id
_entity.type
_entity.pdbx_description
1 polymer ?
#
loop_
_entity_poly.entity_id
_entity_poly.type
_entity_poly.pdbx_seq_one_letter_code
_entity_poly.pdbx_strand_id
1 'polypeptide(L)'
;MSDVADPRPLISAGSASAPPRFHMLAKPSGSTCNLDCTYCFFLSKEALYPNEASRMTEATLEAYIAQLLESHRTPEVTVAWQGGEPTLMGLDFFARSVELVEKHKRPEQRIEYTMQTNGVLLDDAWGAFLAEHGFLVGLSVDGPQRMHDAYRVNRGGQGT
;
A
#
# COMPACT_ATOMS: atom_id res chain seq x y z
N MET A 1 -22.92 -1.73 -41.22
CA MET A 1 -22.45 -3.04 -40.77
C MET A 1 -21.04 -2.81 -40.29
N SER A 2 -20.86 -2.61 -39.01
CA SER A 2 -19.60 -2.32 -38.36
C SER A 2 -19.03 -3.61 -37.78
N ASP A 3 -17.92 -4.08 -38.37
CA ASP A 3 -17.13 -5.19 -37.84
C ASP A 3 -16.60 -4.80 -36.46
N VAL A 4 -17.17 -5.39 -35.43
CA VAL A 4 -16.59 -5.37 -34.09
C VAL A 4 -15.48 -6.43 -34.09
N ALA A 5 -14.24 -5.97 -34.07
CA ALA A 5 -13.06 -6.83 -34.00
C ALA A 5 -13.14 -7.73 -32.77
N ASP A 6 -13.03 -9.02 -33.03
CA ASP A 6 -12.93 -10.11 -32.05
C ASP A 6 -11.85 -9.80 -30.98
N PRO A 7 -12.17 -9.83 -29.68
CA PRO A 7 -11.15 -9.64 -28.66
C PRO A 7 -10.14 -10.79 -28.76
N ARG A 8 -8.90 -10.44 -29.06
CA ARG A 8 -7.79 -11.40 -29.13
C ARG A 8 -7.78 -12.27 -27.87
N PRO A 9 -7.66 -13.58 -28.00
CA PRO A 9 -7.57 -14.43 -26.81
C PRO A 9 -6.40 -13.98 -25.95
N LEU A 10 -6.70 -13.70 -24.69
CA LEU A 10 -5.69 -13.50 -23.67
C LEU A 10 -4.71 -14.66 -23.78
N ILE A 11 -3.44 -14.33 -23.91
CA ILE A 11 -2.29 -15.22 -24.09
C ILE A 11 -2.55 -16.53 -23.38
N SER A 12 -2.62 -17.63 -24.14
CA SER A 12 -2.65 -18.97 -23.53
C SER A 12 -1.41 -19.07 -22.67
N ALA A 13 -1.60 -19.15 -21.36
CA ALA A 13 -0.51 -19.36 -20.44
C ALA A 13 0.14 -20.70 -20.81
N GLY A 14 1.18 -20.63 -21.63
CA GLY A 14 2.12 -21.74 -21.74
C GLY A 14 2.52 -22.10 -20.33
N SER A 15 2.77 -23.36 -20.04
CA SER A 15 3.03 -23.98 -18.74
C SER A 15 4.29 -23.45 -18.00
N ALA A 16 4.55 -22.16 -18.07
CA ALA A 16 5.48 -21.52 -17.17
C ALA A 16 4.84 -21.55 -15.77
N SER A 17 5.40 -22.37 -14.88
CA SER A 17 4.99 -22.36 -13.48
C SER A 17 5.04 -20.93 -12.95
N ALA A 18 3.98 -20.47 -12.29
CA ALA A 18 3.96 -19.16 -11.66
C ALA A 18 5.22 -18.97 -10.80
N PRO A 19 5.80 -17.75 -10.74
CA PRO A 19 6.98 -17.52 -9.92
C PRO A 19 6.71 -17.92 -8.47
N PRO A 20 7.69 -18.49 -7.76
CA PRO A 20 7.50 -18.99 -6.39
C PRO A 20 7.19 -17.86 -5.41
N ARG A 21 7.60 -16.63 -5.74
CA ARG A 21 7.33 -15.39 -4.99
C ARG A 21 7.24 -14.20 -5.95
N PHE A 22 6.55 -13.16 -5.51
CA PHE A 22 6.44 -11.88 -6.19
C PHE A 22 6.36 -10.76 -5.16
N HIS A 23 6.57 -9.52 -5.58
CA HIS A 23 6.39 -8.36 -4.73
C HIS A 23 5.10 -7.63 -5.12
N MET A 24 4.27 -7.32 -4.13
CA MET A 24 3.03 -6.56 -4.31
C MET A 24 2.98 -5.40 -3.33
N LEU A 25 2.74 -4.19 -3.85
CA LEU A 25 2.51 -2.99 -3.06
C LEU A 25 1.00 -2.71 -3.00
N ALA A 26 0.42 -2.83 -1.83
CA ALA A 26 -0.98 -2.48 -1.63
C ALA A 26 -1.12 -0.98 -1.30
N LYS A 27 -2.18 -0.38 -1.83
CA LYS A 27 -2.48 1.04 -1.68
C LYS A 27 -3.84 1.23 -1.02
N PRO A 28 -3.92 1.08 0.32
CA PRO A 28 -5.20 0.99 1.02
C PRO A 28 -6.00 2.30 0.99
N SER A 29 -5.33 3.45 0.87
CA SER A 29 -5.93 4.77 0.71
C SER A 29 -5.98 5.25 -0.75
N GLY A 30 -5.63 4.39 -1.71
CA GLY A 30 -5.54 4.76 -3.13
C GLY A 30 -4.52 5.88 -3.36
N SER A 31 -4.96 6.96 -4.03
CA SER A 31 -4.18 8.19 -4.25
C SER A 31 -4.35 9.22 -3.14
N THR A 32 -5.28 9.02 -2.19
CA THR A 32 -5.59 9.99 -1.14
C THR A 32 -4.39 10.23 -0.23
N CYS A 33 -4.03 11.50 -0.03
CA CYS A 33 -2.92 11.93 0.81
C CYS A 33 -3.30 13.18 1.60
N ASN A 34 -2.70 13.38 2.78
CA ASN A 34 -2.79 14.59 3.59
C ASN A 34 -1.81 15.70 3.15
N LEU A 35 -0.87 15.37 2.25
CA LEU A 35 0.07 16.31 1.65
C LEU A 35 -0.27 16.61 0.19
N ASP A 36 0.32 17.70 -0.32
CA ASP A 36 0.21 18.17 -1.70
C ASP A 36 1.60 18.42 -2.30
N CYS A 37 2.48 17.41 -2.20
CA CYS A 37 3.87 17.51 -2.67
C CYS A 37 3.92 17.82 -4.17
N THR A 38 4.68 18.84 -4.55
CA THR A 38 4.67 19.42 -5.91
C THR A 38 5.08 18.45 -7.02
N TYR A 39 5.85 17.42 -6.70
CA TYR A 39 6.31 16.38 -7.63
C TYR A 39 5.53 15.05 -7.54
N CYS A 40 4.46 15.01 -6.72
CA CYS A 40 3.75 13.77 -6.44
C CYS A 40 2.91 13.31 -7.64
N PHE A 41 3.29 12.17 -8.22
CA PHE A 41 2.52 11.59 -9.33
C PHE A 41 1.20 10.95 -8.91
N PHE A 42 0.97 10.72 -7.59
CA PHE A 42 -0.29 10.16 -7.09
C PHE A 42 -1.42 11.18 -7.07
N LEU A 43 -1.14 12.45 -6.79
CA LEU A 43 -2.17 13.50 -6.70
C LEU A 43 -2.95 13.65 -8.00
N SER A 44 -2.27 13.58 -9.15
CA SER A 44 -2.95 13.62 -10.45
C SER A 44 -3.93 12.45 -10.66
N LYS A 45 -3.80 11.37 -9.89
CA LYS A 45 -4.68 10.20 -9.99
C LYS A 45 -6.00 10.38 -9.24
N GLU A 46 -6.09 11.31 -8.28
CA GLU A 46 -7.37 11.67 -7.66
C GLU A 46 -8.40 12.10 -8.70
N ALA A 47 -7.96 12.80 -9.76
CA ALA A 47 -8.84 13.22 -10.84
C ALA A 47 -9.47 12.06 -11.65
N LEU A 48 -8.88 10.86 -11.60
CA LEU A 48 -9.42 9.66 -12.28
C LEU A 48 -10.56 9.00 -11.49
N TYR A 49 -10.71 9.32 -10.20
CA TYR A 49 -11.68 8.71 -9.29
C TYR A 49 -12.43 9.77 -8.48
N PRO A 50 -13.12 10.74 -9.14
CA PRO A 50 -13.63 11.95 -8.50
C PRO A 50 -14.74 11.71 -7.47
N ASN A 51 -15.35 10.53 -7.44
CA ASN A 51 -16.52 10.22 -6.60
C ASN A 51 -16.31 9.04 -5.65
N GLU A 52 -15.11 8.48 -5.58
CA GLU A 52 -14.85 7.31 -4.74
C GLU A 52 -13.92 7.68 -3.58
N ALA A 53 -14.38 7.41 -2.37
CA ALA A 53 -13.49 7.27 -1.23
C ALA A 53 -12.66 6.00 -1.49
N SER A 54 -11.47 6.17 -2.09
CA SER A 54 -10.56 5.08 -2.48
C SER A 54 -9.94 4.39 -1.26
N ARG A 55 -10.79 4.00 -0.29
CA ARG A 55 -10.35 3.31 0.92
C ARG A 55 -10.64 1.82 0.78
N MET A 56 -9.64 1.01 1.05
CA MET A 56 -9.78 -0.44 1.08
C MET A 56 -10.79 -0.83 2.15
N THR A 57 -11.81 -1.60 1.78
CA THR A 57 -12.78 -2.14 2.73
C THR A 57 -12.17 -3.33 3.49
N GLU A 58 -12.76 -3.70 4.64
CA GLU A 58 -12.32 -4.87 5.40
C GLU A 58 -12.40 -6.16 4.56
N ALA A 59 -13.47 -6.33 3.79
CA ALA A 59 -13.62 -7.49 2.91
C ALA A 59 -12.51 -7.55 1.83
N THR A 60 -12.12 -6.40 1.28
CA THR A 60 -11.01 -6.30 0.32
C THR A 60 -9.67 -6.59 1.00
N LEU A 61 -9.47 -6.08 2.21
CA LEU A 61 -8.27 -6.33 3.01
C LEU A 61 -8.10 -7.82 3.28
N GLU A 62 -9.14 -8.49 3.76
CA GLU A 62 -9.09 -9.93 4.03
C GLU A 62 -8.84 -10.73 2.76
N ALA A 63 -9.52 -10.42 1.66
CA ALA A 63 -9.29 -11.08 0.38
C ALA A 63 -7.84 -10.88 -0.13
N TYR A 64 -7.31 -9.66 0.01
CA TYR A 64 -5.93 -9.34 -0.35
C TYR A 64 -4.94 -10.17 0.47
N ILE A 65 -5.06 -10.18 1.79
CA ILE A 65 -4.15 -10.92 2.68
C ILE A 65 -4.22 -12.42 2.40
N ALA A 66 -5.43 -12.99 2.32
CA ALA A 66 -5.61 -14.43 2.08
C ALA A 66 -4.96 -14.86 0.75
N GLN A 67 -5.24 -14.13 -0.35
CA GLN A 67 -4.69 -14.43 -1.67
C GLN A 67 -3.19 -14.22 -1.74
N LEU A 68 -2.67 -13.16 -1.11
CA LEU A 68 -1.23 -12.91 -1.04
C LEU A 68 -0.49 -14.08 -0.40
N LEU A 69 -0.96 -14.54 0.76
CA LEU A 69 -0.34 -15.64 1.50
C LEU A 69 -0.48 -16.98 0.78
N GLU A 70 -1.64 -17.26 0.20
CA GLU A 70 -1.90 -18.48 -0.56
C GLU A 70 -1.01 -18.58 -1.81
N SER A 71 -0.82 -17.48 -2.52
CA SER A 71 -0.10 -17.44 -3.80
C SER A 71 1.42 -17.60 -3.65
N HIS A 72 1.99 -17.31 -2.47
CA HIS A 72 3.42 -17.47 -2.23
C HIS A 72 3.79 -18.91 -1.89
N ARG A 73 4.78 -19.46 -2.59
CA ARG A 73 5.32 -20.82 -2.37
C ARG A 73 6.60 -20.82 -1.54
N THR A 74 7.16 -19.63 -1.27
CA THR A 74 8.32 -19.45 -0.38
C THR A 74 7.85 -19.14 1.04
N PRO A 75 8.67 -19.43 2.07
CA PRO A 75 8.34 -19.09 3.44
C PRO A 75 8.26 -17.57 3.68
N GLU A 76 9.10 -16.79 3.00
CA GLU A 76 9.15 -15.33 3.18
C GLU A 76 8.05 -14.66 2.34
N VAL A 77 7.18 -13.92 3.01
CA VAL A 77 6.11 -13.13 2.36
C VAL A 77 6.15 -11.70 2.89
N THR A 78 6.22 -10.75 1.97
CA THR A 78 6.20 -9.32 2.33
C THR A 78 4.79 -8.75 2.16
N VAL A 79 4.26 -8.17 3.23
CA VAL A 79 3.04 -7.35 3.23
C VAL A 79 3.47 -5.89 3.16
N ALA A 80 3.34 -5.27 1.99
CA ALA A 80 3.88 -3.95 1.72
C ALA A 80 2.78 -2.91 1.48
N TRP A 81 2.83 -1.83 2.26
CA TRP A 81 1.87 -0.74 2.24
C TRP A 81 2.49 0.54 1.67
N GLN A 82 1.81 1.12 0.70
CA GLN A 82 2.19 2.38 0.07
C GLN A 82 0.92 3.10 -0.44
N GLY A 83 1.06 4.09 -1.29
CA GLY A 83 -0.04 4.77 -1.97
C GLY A 83 0.06 6.27 -1.87
N GLY A 84 -1.05 6.98 -1.66
CA GLY A 84 -1.06 8.37 -1.25
C GLY A 84 -0.41 8.50 0.13
N GLU A 85 -1.20 8.39 1.17
CA GLU A 85 -0.67 8.23 2.54
C GLU A 85 -1.39 7.08 3.25
N PRO A 86 -0.74 5.94 3.49
CA PRO A 86 -1.38 4.76 4.07
C PRO A 86 -1.86 5.00 5.52
N THR A 87 -1.19 5.85 6.31
CA THR A 87 -1.59 6.12 7.70
C THR A 87 -2.94 6.81 7.83
N LEU A 88 -3.49 7.39 6.75
CA LEU A 88 -4.87 7.87 6.70
C LEU A 88 -5.93 6.78 6.93
N MET A 89 -5.56 5.51 6.76
CA MET A 89 -6.45 4.39 7.10
C MET A 89 -6.70 4.26 8.60
N GLY A 90 -5.81 4.82 9.42
CA GLY A 90 -5.85 4.71 10.87
C GLY A 90 -5.18 3.44 11.39
N LEU A 91 -4.80 3.47 12.67
CA LEU A 91 -4.06 2.38 13.32
C LEU A 91 -4.86 1.07 13.34
N ASP A 92 -6.18 1.15 13.57
CA ASP A 92 -7.08 -0.01 13.63
C ASP A 92 -7.06 -0.83 12.34
N PHE A 93 -6.93 -0.18 11.18
CA PHE A 93 -6.81 -0.87 9.89
C PHE A 93 -5.55 -1.76 9.86
N PHE A 94 -4.43 -1.26 10.35
CA PHE A 94 -3.16 -2.00 10.35
C PHE A 94 -3.15 -3.09 11.43
N ALA A 95 -3.74 -2.83 12.60
CA ALA A 95 -3.96 -3.86 13.61
C ALA A 95 -4.81 -5.00 13.03
N ARG A 96 -5.89 -4.66 12.33
CA ARG A 96 -6.72 -5.64 11.64
C ARG A 96 -5.97 -6.40 10.56
N SER A 97 -5.08 -5.72 9.82
CA SER A 97 -4.25 -6.39 8.80
C SER A 97 -3.33 -7.45 9.40
N VAL A 98 -2.73 -7.16 10.55
CA VAL A 98 -1.87 -8.13 11.29
C VAL A 98 -2.70 -9.32 11.78
N GLU A 99 -3.87 -9.09 12.37
CA GLU A 99 -4.79 -10.16 12.78
C GLU A 99 -5.16 -11.08 11.60
N LEU A 100 -5.46 -10.50 10.44
CA LEU A 100 -5.81 -11.26 9.24
C LEU A 100 -4.62 -12.05 8.70
N VAL A 101 -3.42 -11.50 8.78
CA VAL A 101 -2.19 -12.24 8.44
C VAL A 101 -2.03 -13.44 9.37
N GLU A 102 -2.16 -13.26 10.69
CA GLU A 102 -2.08 -14.38 11.65
C GLU A 102 -3.15 -15.45 11.40
N LYS A 103 -4.36 -15.03 11.00
CA LYS A 103 -5.46 -15.93 10.65
C LYS A 103 -5.18 -16.80 9.42
N HIS A 104 -4.54 -16.21 8.39
CA HIS A 104 -4.43 -16.85 7.07
C HIS A 104 -3.02 -17.40 6.76
N LYS A 105 -1.99 -17.01 7.51
CA LYS A 105 -0.63 -17.49 7.27
C LYS A 105 -0.50 -18.99 7.53
N ARG A 106 0.35 -19.64 6.75
CA ARG A 106 0.76 -21.01 7.04
C ARG A 106 1.88 -21.04 8.10
N PRO A 107 2.02 -22.14 8.87
CA PRO A 107 3.01 -22.23 9.96
C PRO A 107 4.46 -21.96 9.53
N GLU A 108 4.81 -22.30 8.30
CA GLU A 108 6.15 -22.10 7.74
C GLU A 108 6.39 -20.68 7.22
N GLN A 109 5.34 -19.83 7.07
CA GLN A 109 5.47 -18.48 6.54
C GLN A 109 5.99 -17.50 7.58
N ARG A 110 6.99 -16.73 7.17
CA ARG A 110 7.56 -15.59 7.89
C ARG A 110 7.14 -14.32 7.19
N ILE A 111 6.51 -13.43 7.92
CA ILE A 111 5.92 -12.22 7.36
C ILE A 111 6.85 -11.04 7.63
N GLU A 112 7.15 -10.30 6.56
CA GLU A 112 7.86 -9.02 6.61
C GLU A 112 6.84 -7.92 6.35
N TYR A 113 6.65 -7.03 7.31
CA TYR A 113 5.79 -5.85 7.13
C TYR A 113 6.62 -4.66 6.69
N THR A 114 6.19 -3.98 5.63
CA THR A 114 6.82 -2.73 5.18
C THR A 114 5.78 -1.65 4.96
N MET A 115 6.13 -0.42 5.26
CA MET A 115 5.27 0.75 5.06
C MET A 115 6.09 1.93 4.55
N GLN A 116 5.63 2.55 3.46
CA GLN A 116 6.14 3.84 3.01
C GLN A 116 5.16 4.94 3.41
N THR A 117 5.61 5.92 4.19
CA THR A 117 4.78 7.00 4.73
C THR A 117 5.49 8.35 4.67
N ASN A 118 4.71 9.44 4.64
CA ASN A 118 5.23 10.78 4.84
C ASN A 118 5.52 11.11 6.33
N GLY A 119 5.06 10.29 7.25
CA GLY A 119 5.34 10.39 8.67
C GLY A 119 4.52 11.40 9.46
N VAL A 120 3.75 12.25 8.82
CA VAL A 120 3.03 13.38 9.48
C VAL A 120 2.02 12.92 10.54
N LEU A 121 1.45 11.73 10.38
CA LEU A 121 0.46 11.17 11.30
C LEU A 121 1.05 10.15 12.28
N LEU A 122 2.37 9.95 12.27
CA LEU A 122 3.01 9.04 13.23
C LEU A 122 3.10 9.71 14.59
N ASP A 123 2.62 9.00 15.60
CA ASP A 123 2.69 9.36 17.01
C ASP A 123 3.24 8.18 17.84
N ASP A 124 3.24 8.32 19.16
CA ASP A 124 3.75 7.28 20.07
C ASP A 124 2.98 5.95 19.93
N ALA A 125 1.67 6.00 19.66
CA ALA A 125 0.86 4.81 19.47
C ALA A 125 1.25 4.09 18.17
N TRP A 126 1.48 4.84 17.09
CA TRP A 126 2.02 4.30 15.85
C TRP A 126 3.42 3.73 16.05
N GLY A 127 4.30 4.46 16.77
CA GLY A 127 5.65 4.00 17.07
C GLY A 127 5.65 2.66 17.82
N ALA A 128 4.83 2.54 18.85
CA ALA A 128 4.67 1.31 19.62
C ALA A 128 4.18 0.14 18.75
N PHE A 129 3.13 0.36 17.96
CA PHE A 129 2.57 -0.66 17.06
C PHE A 129 3.58 -1.13 16.01
N LEU A 130 4.24 -0.20 15.33
CA LEU A 130 5.21 -0.51 14.28
C LEU A 130 6.42 -1.29 14.84
N ALA A 131 6.87 -0.94 16.04
CA ALA A 131 7.96 -1.65 16.73
C ALA A 131 7.52 -3.06 17.18
N GLU A 132 6.34 -3.20 17.79
CA GLU A 132 5.79 -4.48 18.25
C GLU A 132 5.68 -5.50 17.12
N HIS A 133 5.22 -5.07 15.95
CA HIS A 133 5.01 -5.94 14.78
C HIS A 133 6.19 -5.96 13.79
N GLY A 134 7.30 -5.32 14.12
CA GLY A 134 8.53 -5.35 13.33
C GLY A 134 8.41 -4.74 11.93
N PHE A 135 7.63 -3.66 11.79
CA PHE A 135 7.52 -2.96 10.51
C PHE A 135 8.83 -2.29 10.09
N LEU A 136 9.25 -2.53 8.86
CA LEU A 136 10.25 -1.72 8.19
C LEU A 136 9.57 -0.48 7.60
N VAL A 137 9.90 0.69 8.15
CA VAL A 137 9.27 1.95 7.76
C VAL A 137 10.20 2.75 6.84
N GLY A 138 9.73 3.02 5.63
CA GLY A 138 10.33 3.99 4.72
C GLY A 138 9.71 5.37 4.98
N LEU A 139 10.52 6.29 5.52
CA LEU A 139 10.09 7.67 5.76
C LEU A 139 10.45 8.56 4.57
N SER A 140 9.46 9.29 4.06
CA SER A 140 9.64 10.20 2.93
C SER A 140 10.24 11.55 3.39
N VAL A 141 11.56 11.68 3.33
CA VAL A 141 12.31 12.89 3.72
C VAL A 141 13.23 13.33 2.58
N ASP A 142 13.17 14.61 2.20
CA ASP A 142 13.94 15.18 1.10
C ASP A 142 15.18 15.96 1.57
N GLY A 143 15.62 15.73 2.80
CA GLY A 143 16.81 16.39 3.37
C GLY A 143 16.47 17.42 4.45
N PRO A 144 17.32 18.44 4.67
CA PRO A 144 17.07 19.48 5.66
C PRO A 144 15.76 20.23 5.41
N GLN A 145 15.13 20.76 6.46
CA GLN A 145 13.82 21.39 6.45
C GLN A 145 13.59 22.29 5.22
N ARG A 146 14.53 23.20 4.93
CA ARG A 146 14.40 24.12 3.78
C ARG A 146 14.25 23.40 2.43
N MET A 147 14.88 22.24 2.25
CA MET A 147 14.75 21.45 1.02
C MET A 147 13.49 20.62 1.04
N HIS A 148 13.15 20.06 2.19
CA HIS A 148 11.93 19.29 2.39
C HIS A 148 10.70 20.15 2.13
N ASP A 149 10.56 21.29 2.81
CA ASP A 149 9.41 22.19 2.75
C ASP A 149 9.27 22.89 1.38
N ALA A 150 10.34 22.93 0.56
CA ALA A 150 10.25 23.49 -0.79
C ALA A 150 9.36 22.64 -1.72
N TYR A 151 9.20 21.35 -1.45
CA TYR A 151 8.48 20.43 -2.32
C TYR A 151 7.42 19.61 -1.60
N ARG A 152 7.60 19.33 -0.31
CA ARG A 152 6.62 18.63 0.52
C ARG A 152 5.82 19.65 1.33
N VAL A 153 4.63 19.90 0.86
CA VAL A 153 3.72 20.86 1.50
C VAL A 153 2.42 20.17 1.88
N ASN A 154 1.78 20.66 2.92
CA ASN A 154 0.42 20.25 3.23
C ASN A 154 -0.57 20.87 2.21
N ARG A 155 -1.85 20.47 2.28
CA ARG A 155 -2.89 20.99 1.38
C ARG A 155 -3.14 22.52 1.52
N GLY A 156 -2.57 23.16 2.54
CA GLY A 156 -2.56 24.60 2.72
C GLY A 156 -1.30 25.30 2.19
N GLY A 157 -0.39 24.56 1.53
CA GLY A 157 0.87 25.08 0.97
C GLY A 157 1.96 25.37 2.00
N GLN A 158 1.81 24.87 3.23
CA GLN A 158 2.81 25.04 4.29
C GLN A 158 3.73 23.82 4.35
N GLY A 159 4.99 24.02 4.74
CA GLY A 159 5.95 22.94 4.99
C GLY A 159 5.47 21.95 6.05
N THR A 160 6.08 20.76 6.12
CA THR A 160 5.63 19.62 6.94
C THR A 160 6.76 19.10 7.83
#